data_e82c49c252a7d45cb90a402a37c8a3bc
#
_entry.id   e82c49c252a7d45cb90a402a37c8a3bc
#
_cell.length_a   1.000
_cell.length_b   1.000
_cell.length_c   1.000
_cell.angle_alpha   90.00
_cell.angle_beta   90.00
_cell.angle_gamma   90.00
#
_symmetry.space_group_name_H-M   'P 1'
#
loop_
_entity.id
_entity.type
_entity.pdbx_description
1 polymer ?
#
loop_
_entity_poly.entity_id
_entity_poly.type
_entity_poly.pdbx_seq_one_letter_code
_entity_poly.pdbx_strand_id
1 'polypeptide(L)'
;MTETQKTLNMIEEAEFVVNGLLDLSKEDISKGLDDYISLKSKIEFLMRKTRKYRKFLSIKDSSRQIYGPKMLDKMRNMCQRFEVIDQIFEEQLNPIFESVEMEYRIKLMNLEAEERRKKEEELKKRIEEGVQETYLEEKARLKRLKERVDEELRRENELDRLTQEEIRNQNKINEIVRGLVVYISNLESEYGELLNIDELEHVLSNYIKNGIIGLLFECEMPGDFYSNLEKISDLIGCILRDPSDIKFRLIRLSNDSFFQSFGEKKSSILIFFGIGFRIITNEERKEYYEILSSKDSNINISRLNTSDSYITLREPDPIDQYESWVFWMNRLHLINNIIKEVIKLKYDKNLSKELTSKLVENIVIEFKNNLKERICCENKEKSNV
;
A
#
# COMPACT_ATOMS: atom_id res chain seq x y z
N MET A 1 -8.82 -8.85 21.61
CA MET A 1 -9.28 -7.44 21.63
C MET A 1 -9.83 -7.10 20.25
N THR A 2 -11.07 -6.59 20.15
CA THR A 2 -11.69 -6.23 18.87
C THR A 2 -11.02 -4.99 18.26
N GLU A 3 -11.15 -4.81 16.94
CA GLU A 3 -10.58 -3.65 16.24
C GLU A 3 -11.11 -2.32 16.79
N THR A 4 -12.39 -2.29 17.09
CA THR A 4 -13.06 -1.13 17.74
C THR A 4 -12.49 -0.84 19.13
N GLN A 5 -12.20 -1.86 19.92
CA GLN A 5 -11.59 -1.67 21.23
C GLN A 5 -10.15 -1.11 21.12
N LYS A 6 -9.38 -1.60 20.15
CA LYS A 6 -8.04 -1.05 19.90
C LYS A 6 -8.10 0.43 19.49
N THR A 7 -9.06 0.79 18.62
CA THR A 7 -9.23 2.19 18.21
C THR A 7 -9.66 3.07 19.36
N LEU A 8 -10.55 2.59 20.25
CA LEU A 8 -10.96 3.33 21.43
C LEU A 8 -9.78 3.57 22.38
N ASN A 9 -8.99 2.53 22.68
CA ASN A 9 -7.81 2.67 23.53
C ASN A 9 -6.80 3.67 22.95
N MET A 10 -6.60 3.65 21.63
CA MET A 10 -5.71 4.64 20.98
C MET A 10 -6.25 6.06 21.04
N ILE A 11 -7.58 6.26 21.01
CA ILE A 11 -8.19 7.58 21.23
C ILE A 11 -7.92 8.03 22.67
N GLU A 12 -8.12 7.15 23.65
CA GLU A 12 -7.86 7.46 25.07
C GLU A 12 -6.39 7.79 25.33
N GLU A 13 -5.47 7.03 24.71
CA GLU A 13 -4.04 7.34 24.78
C GLU A 13 -3.72 8.67 24.09
N ALA A 14 -4.32 8.98 22.96
CA ALA A 14 -4.11 10.25 22.26
C ALA A 14 -4.67 11.42 23.08
N GLU A 15 -5.85 11.29 23.70
CA GLU A 15 -6.41 12.32 24.61
C GLU A 15 -5.49 12.56 25.81
N PHE A 16 -4.95 11.49 26.41
CA PHE A 16 -4.02 11.60 27.52
C PHE A 16 -2.76 12.37 27.11
N VAL A 17 -2.17 12.03 25.97
CA VAL A 17 -0.96 12.71 25.45
C VAL A 17 -1.26 14.16 25.09
N VAL A 18 -2.39 14.45 24.42
CA VAL A 18 -2.81 15.82 24.09
C VAL A 18 -2.93 16.67 25.34
N ASN A 19 -3.60 16.18 26.38
CA ASN A 19 -3.73 16.91 27.64
C ASN A 19 -2.38 17.12 28.32
N GLY A 20 -1.52 16.11 28.34
CA GLY A 20 -0.17 16.23 28.85
C GLY A 20 0.68 17.28 28.11
N LEU A 21 0.54 17.36 26.79
CA LEU A 21 1.23 18.36 25.97
C LEU A 21 0.67 19.78 26.14
N LEU A 22 -0.64 19.92 26.37
CA LEU A 22 -1.29 21.20 26.64
C LEU A 22 -0.92 21.78 28.02
N ASP A 23 -0.66 20.91 29.00
CA ASP A 23 -0.29 21.31 30.36
C ASP A 23 1.20 21.70 30.46
N LEU A 24 2.00 21.49 29.39
CA LEU A 24 3.41 21.87 29.40
C LEU A 24 3.59 23.41 29.43
N SER A 25 4.42 23.86 30.34
CA SER A 25 4.86 25.28 30.33
C SER A 25 5.69 25.58 29.10
N LYS A 26 5.77 26.87 28.70
CA LYS A 26 6.60 27.27 27.54
C LYS A 26 8.07 26.84 27.66
N GLU A 27 8.57 26.71 28.90
CA GLU A 27 9.94 26.29 29.17
C GLU A 27 10.15 24.79 29.03
N ASP A 28 9.08 23.99 29.12
CA ASP A 28 9.12 22.53 29.08
C ASP A 28 8.72 21.94 27.71
N ILE A 29 8.37 22.73 26.72
CA ILE A 29 7.91 22.29 25.41
C ILE A 29 8.91 21.33 24.74
N SER A 30 10.22 21.59 24.91
CA SER A 30 11.25 20.69 24.35
C SER A 30 11.22 19.27 24.91
N LYS A 31 10.71 19.09 26.14
CA LYS A 31 10.56 17.75 26.77
C LYS A 31 9.40 16.97 26.18
N GLY A 32 8.41 17.67 25.65
CA GLY A 32 7.24 17.05 25.01
C GLY A 32 7.42 16.70 23.54
N LEU A 33 8.58 16.95 22.94
CA LEU A 33 8.79 16.76 21.50
C LEU A 33 8.62 15.30 21.06
N ASP A 34 9.12 14.34 21.83
CA ASP A 34 8.98 12.90 21.55
C ASP A 34 7.52 12.46 21.64
N ASP A 35 6.80 12.94 22.63
CA ASP A 35 5.37 12.69 22.80
C ASP A 35 4.55 13.30 21.66
N TYR A 36 4.92 14.51 21.21
CA TYR A 36 4.31 15.13 20.03
C TYR A 36 4.53 14.31 18.75
N ILE A 37 5.74 13.83 18.48
CA ILE A 37 6.05 12.99 17.32
C ILE A 37 5.25 11.68 17.37
N SER A 38 5.17 11.07 18.56
CA SER A 38 4.36 9.87 18.79
C SER A 38 2.87 10.14 18.54
N LEU A 39 2.37 11.28 19.05
CA LEU A 39 0.98 11.70 18.86
C LEU A 39 0.66 11.92 17.38
N LYS A 40 1.52 12.56 16.61
CA LYS A 40 1.38 12.79 15.17
C LYS A 40 1.14 11.49 14.41
N SER A 41 1.93 10.44 14.70
CA SER A 41 1.76 9.13 14.09
C SER A 41 0.44 8.44 14.48
N LYS A 42 0.00 8.61 15.74
CA LYS A 42 -1.30 8.09 16.23
C LYS A 42 -2.47 8.78 15.56
N ILE A 43 -2.41 10.10 15.36
CA ILE A 43 -3.44 10.89 14.67
C ILE A 43 -3.60 10.41 13.22
N GLU A 44 -2.51 10.21 12.49
CA GLU A 44 -2.58 9.68 11.12
C GLU A 44 -3.27 8.30 11.04
N PHE A 45 -3.03 7.44 12.02
CA PHE A 45 -3.69 6.15 12.10
C PHE A 45 -5.18 6.30 12.41
N LEU A 46 -5.52 7.12 13.42
CA LEU A 46 -6.90 7.36 13.85
C LEU A 46 -7.73 8.03 12.75
N MET A 47 -7.14 8.94 11.98
CA MET A 47 -7.78 9.57 10.81
C MET A 47 -8.25 8.53 9.79
N ARG A 48 -7.42 7.53 9.49
CA ARG A 48 -7.81 6.42 8.58
C ARG A 48 -8.97 5.59 9.13
N LYS A 49 -9.00 5.34 10.44
CA LYS A 49 -10.02 4.53 11.10
C LYS A 49 -11.36 5.27 11.22
N THR A 50 -11.34 6.52 11.64
CA THR A 50 -12.55 7.35 11.77
C THR A 50 -13.19 7.66 10.42
N ARG A 51 -12.39 7.82 9.35
CA ARG A 51 -12.91 7.92 7.98
C ARG A 51 -13.74 6.69 7.60
N LYS A 52 -13.28 5.47 7.98
CA LYS A 52 -14.04 4.22 7.77
C LYS A 52 -15.33 4.20 8.57
N TYR A 53 -15.29 4.62 9.83
CA TYR A 53 -16.49 4.66 10.69
C TYR A 53 -17.53 5.66 10.18
N ARG A 54 -17.12 6.84 9.71
CA ARG A 54 -18.02 7.82 9.09
C ARG A 54 -18.75 7.25 7.86
N LYS A 55 -18.07 6.45 7.03
CA LYS A 55 -18.71 5.74 5.91
C LYS A 55 -19.83 4.81 6.41
N PHE A 56 -19.60 4.04 7.47
CA PHE A 56 -20.64 3.17 8.04
C PHE A 56 -21.80 3.97 8.65
N LEU A 57 -21.51 5.09 9.29
CA LEU A 57 -22.51 5.97 9.87
C LEU A 57 -23.36 6.70 8.82
N SER A 58 -22.86 6.88 7.59
CA SER A 58 -23.59 7.53 6.50
C SER A 58 -24.63 6.63 5.81
N ILE A 59 -24.64 5.33 6.09
CA ILE A 59 -25.61 4.38 5.52
C ILE A 59 -26.98 4.62 6.16
N LYS A 60 -27.91 5.25 5.42
CA LYS A 60 -29.28 5.57 5.89
C LYS A 60 -30.25 4.39 5.77
N ASP A 61 -29.97 3.43 4.90
CA ASP A 61 -30.84 2.28 4.67
C ASP A 61 -30.57 1.20 5.72
N SER A 62 -31.59 0.94 6.56
CA SER A 62 -31.50 -0.06 7.64
C SER A 62 -31.24 -1.49 7.14
N SER A 63 -31.66 -1.81 5.92
CA SER A 63 -31.41 -3.13 5.30
C SER A 63 -29.94 -3.35 4.90
N ARG A 64 -29.16 -2.27 4.78
CA ARG A 64 -27.73 -2.28 4.42
C ARG A 64 -26.82 -2.02 5.62
N GLN A 65 -27.37 -1.78 6.81
CA GLN A 65 -26.58 -1.58 8.02
C GLN A 65 -25.99 -2.91 8.50
N ILE A 66 -24.67 -3.01 8.49
CA ILE A 66 -23.92 -4.19 8.95
C ILE A 66 -23.82 -4.22 10.48
N TYR A 67 -23.99 -3.07 11.14
CA TYR A 67 -23.77 -2.92 12.58
C TYR A 67 -25.07 -2.51 13.29
N GLY A 68 -25.28 -3.11 14.47
CA GLY A 68 -26.42 -2.74 15.31
C GLY A 68 -26.28 -1.35 15.96
N PRO A 69 -27.39 -0.78 16.48
CA PRO A 69 -27.45 0.60 17.00
C PRO A 69 -26.35 0.92 18.02
N LYS A 70 -26.12 0.03 18.98
CA LYS A 70 -25.08 0.20 20.02
C LYS A 70 -23.67 0.34 19.44
N MET A 71 -23.37 -0.36 18.32
CA MET A 71 -22.07 -0.27 17.67
C MET A 71 -21.93 1.02 16.88
N LEU A 72 -23.00 1.44 16.20
CA LEU A 72 -23.05 2.71 15.48
C LEU A 72 -22.87 3.89 16.44
N ASP A 73 -23.48 3.84 17.62
CA ASP A 73 -23.31 4.88 18.65
C ASP A 73 -21.87 4.92 19.18
N LYS A 74 -21.22 3.76 19.38
CA LYS A 74 -19.79 3.72 19.72
C LYS A 74 -18.93 4.34 18.62
N MET A 75 -19.18 4.02 17.36
CA MET A 75 -18.45 4.60 16.23
C MET A 75 -18.66 6.12 16.14
N ARG A 76 -19.87 6.60 16.37
CA ARG A 76 -20.19 8.03 16.41
C ARG A 76 -19.42 8.75 17.51
N ASN A 77 -19.43 8.18 18.71
CA ASN A 77 -18.69 8.73 19.85
C ASN A 77 -17.16 8.78 19.55
N MET A 78 -16.60 7.70 19.01
CA MET A 78 -15.17 7.68 18.62
C MET A 78 -14.84 8.74 17.55
N CYS A 79 -15.70 8.93 16.57
CA CYS A 79 -15.49 9.97 15.55
C CYS A 79 -15.53 11.37 16.15
N GLN A 80 -16.47 11.63 17.07
CA GLN A 80 -16.60 12.93 17.76
C GLN A 80 -15.37 13.22 18.64
N ARG A 81 -14.94 12.23 19.43
CA ARG A 81 -13.75 12.38 20.29
C ARG A 81 -12.49 12.62 19.44
N PHE A 82 -12.32 11.88 18.35
CA PHE A 82 -11.20 12.10 17.44
C PHE A 82 -11.23 13.51 16.80
N GLU A 83 -12.40 14.02 16.42
CA GLU A 83 -12.53 15.38 15.88
C GLU A 83 -11.98 16.44 16.85
N VAL A 84 -12.26 16.27 18.12
CA VAL A 84 -11.75 17.18 19.16
C VAL A 84 -10.22 17.07 19.28
N ILE A 85 -9.68 15.85 19.30
CA ILE A 85 -8.22 15.63 19.34
C ILE A 85 -7.54 16.27 18.13
N ASP A 86 -8.08 15.99 16.93
CA ASP A 86 -7.53 16.47 15.65
C ASP A 86 -7.55 18.00 15.58
N GLN A 87 -8.64 18.60 16.03
CA GLN A 87 -8.76 20.06 16.11
C GLN A 87 -7.74 20.66 17.08
N ILE A 88 -7.60 20.11 18.29
CA ILE A 88 -6.63 20.60 19.28
C ILE A 88 -5.21 20.44 18.73
N PHE A 89 -4.94 19.30 18.10
CA PHE A 89 -3.62 19.04 17.52
C PHE A 89 -3.27 20.08 16.45
N GLU A 90 -4.14 20.30 15.48
CA GLU A 90 -3.90 21.20 14.35
C GLU A 90 -3.88 22.69 14.78
N GLU A 91 -4.79 23.08 15.68
CA GLU A 91 -4.94 24.49 16.06
C GLU A 91 -4.00 24.92 17.19
N GLN A 92 -3.66 24.04 18.12
CA GLN A 92 -2.93 24.41 19.33
C GLN A 92 -1.53 23.79 19.41
N LEU A 93 -1.37 22.50 19.14
CA LEU A 93 -0.11 21.80 19.33
C LEU A 93 0.81 21.93 18.10
N ASN A 94 0.31 21.68 16.91
CA ASN A 94 1.10 21.69 15.68
C ASN A 94 1.86 23.02 15.47
N PRO A 95 1.24 24.20 15.60
CA PRO A 95 1.94 25.47 15.41
C PRO A 95 3.07 25.72 16.43
N ILE A 96 2.91 25.19 17.65
CA ILE A 96 3.90 25.37 18.73
C ILE A 96 5.09 24.45 18.53
N PHE A 97 4.82 23.15 18.32
CA PHE A 97 5.87 22.14 18.25
C PHE A 97 6.63 22.15 16.93
N GLU A 98 6.02 22.52 15.83
CA GLU A 98 6.69 22.65 14.53
C GLU A 98 7.76 23.75 14.55
N SER A 99 7.48 24.86 15.25
CA SER A 99 8.45 25.94 15.45
C SER A 99 9.62 25.48 16.32
N VAL A 100 9.36 24.73 17.39
CA VAL A 100 10.39 24.18 18.31
C VAL A 100 11.26 23.14 17.61
N GLU A 101 10.67 22.26 16.79
CA GLU A 101 11.42 21.30 16.00
C GLU A 101 12.39 22.01 15.04
N MET A 102 11.93 23.08 14.39
CA MET A 102 12.75 23.87 13.47
C MET A 102 13.87 24.61 14.21
N GLU A 103 13.56 25.24 15.36
CA GLU A 103 14.56 25.88 16.19
C GLU A 103 15.61 24.91 16.74
N TYR A 104 15.20 23.72 17.15
CA TYR A 104 16.10 22.65 17.62
C TYR A 104 17.05 22.21 16.53
N ARG A 105 16.56 21.99 15.31
CA ARG A 105 17.38 21.66 14.14
C ARG A 105 18.38 22.77 13.81
N ILE A 106 17.95 24.05 13.87
CA ILE A 106 18.82 25.20 13.63
C ILE A 106 19.90 25.30 14.70
N LYS A 107 19.56 25.09 15.99
CA LYS A 107 20.54 25.05 17.07
C LYS A 107 21.59 23.96 16.90
N LEU A 108 21.16 22.76 16.48
CA LEU A 108 22.07 21.65 16.24
C LEU A 108 23.06 21.97 15.11
N MET A 109 22.56 22.51 13.99
CA MET A 109 23.40 22.93 12.87
C MET A 109 24.40 24.05 13.28
N ASN A 110 23.97 24.99 14.15
CA ASN A 110 24.84 26.07 14.63
C ASN A 110 25.94 25.54 15.57
N LEU A 111 25.62 24.60 16.46
CA LEU A 111 26.61 23.95 17.34
C LEU A 111 27.66 23.18 16.54
N GLU A 112 27.25 22.41 15.54
CA GLU A 112 28.18 21.68 14.65
C GLU A 112 29.07 22.64 13.83
N ALA A 113 28.51 23.80 13.42
CA ALA A 113 29.26 24.82 12.70
C ALA A 113 30.27 25.55 13.63
N GLU A 114 29.89 25.78 14.89
CA GLU A 114 30.79 26.36 15.91
C GLU A 114 31.94 25.39 16.27
N GLU A 115 31.64 24.10 16.43
CA GLU A 115 32.72 23.10 16.66
C GLU A 115 33.72 23.04 15.50
N ARG A 116 33.24 23.13 14.26
CA ARG A 116 34.11 23.21 13.09
C ARG A 116 34.96 24.44 13.08
N ARG A 117 34.40 25.62 13.42
CA ARG A 117 35.15 26.88 13.51
C ARG A 117 36.21 26.85 14.61
N LYS A 118 35.90 26.31 15.80
CA LYS A 118 36.87 26.13 16.87
C LYS A 118 38.02 25.21 16.50
N LYS A 119 37.73 24.12 15.81
CA LYS A 119 38.76 23.20 15.30
C LYS A 119 39.65 23.86 14.22
N GLU A 120 39.05 24.69 13.37
CA GLU A 120 39.82 25.46 12.37
C GLU A 120 40.72 26.55 13.00
N GLU A 121 40.26 27.24 14.06
CA GLU A 121 41.06 28.23 14.77
C GLU A 121 42.21 27.57 15.54
N GLU A 122 41.97 26.43 16.17
CA GLU A 122 43.03 25.66 16.84
C GLU A 122 44.08 25.15 15.86
N LEU A 123 43.62 24.73 14.68
CA LEU A 123 44.54 24.31 13.61
C LEU A 123 45.41 25.46 13.09
N LYS A 124 44.83 26.68 12.95
CA LYS A 124 45.56 27.88 12.56
C LYS A 124 46.62 28.27 13.58
N LYS A 125 46.29 28.24 14.88
CA LYS A 125 47.24 28.51 15.96
C LYS A 125 48.43 27.55 15.98
N ARG A 126 48.15 26.23 15.75
CA ARG A 126 49.23 25.22 15.66
C ARG A 126 50.15 25.43 14.45
N ILE A 127 49.60 25.97 13.36
CA ILE A 127 50.38 26.31 12.17
C ILE A 127 51.31 27.53 12.42
N GLU A 128 50.82 28.51 13.21
CA GLU A 128 51.61 29.70 13.52
C GLU A 128 52.74 29.46 14.55
N GLU A 129 52.58 28.46 15.44
CA GLU A 129 53.60 28.13 16.48
C GLU A 129 54.74 27.20 16.01
N GLY A 130 54.66 26.64 14.82
CA GLY A 130 55.64 25.60 14.38
C GLY A 130 56.33 25.89 13.07
N VAL A 131 57.21 26.86 12.95
CA VAL A 131 57.91 27.25 11.70
C VAL A 131 58.97 26.22 11.25
N GLN A 132 59.39 25.31 12.09
CA GLN A 132 60.39 24.25 11.71
C GLN A 132 59.80 22.85 11.50
N GLU A 133 58.64 22.55 12.03
CA GLU A 133 57.89 21.27 11.76
C GLU A 133 57.03 21.33 10.50
N THR A 134 56.97 22.52 9.86
CA THR A 134 55.99 22.85 8.80
C THR A 134 56.08 21.98 7.54
N TYR A 135 57.27 21.54 7.16
CA TYR A 135 57.40 20.75 5.92
C TYR A 135 56.86 19.33 6.06
N LEU A 136 57.05 18.69 7.20
CA LEU A 136 56.52 17.34 7.45
C LEU A 136 55.04 17.38 7.71
N GLU A 137 54.54 18.43 8.41
CA GLU A 137 53.12 18.63 8.63
C GLU A 137 52.37 19.03 7.35
N GLU A 138 52.99 19.87 6.51
CA GLU A 138 52.43 20.24 5.22
C GLU A 138 52.33 19.03 4.24
N LYS A 139 53.35 18.19 4.29
CA LYS A 139 53.34 16.91 3.52
C LYS A 139 52.32 15.93 4.06
N ALA A 140 52.13 15.86 5.38
CA ALA A 140 51.10 15.06 6.02
C ALA A 140 49.68 15.63 5.76
N ARG A 141 49.57 16.97 5.70
CA ARG A 141 48.34 17.69 5.37
C ARG A 141 47.92 17.48 3.92
N LEU A 142 48.90 17.59 2.99
CA LEU A 142 48.68 17.28 1.57
C LEU A 142 48.29 15.82 1.33
N LYS A 143 48.90 14.90 2.11
CA LYS A 143 48.51 13.50 2.08
C LYS A 143 47.07 13.30 2.58
N ARG A 144 46.71 13.93 3.70
CA ARG A 144 45.30 13.88 4.24
C ARG A 144 44.28 14.56 3.32
N LEU A 145 44.67 15.65 2.64
CA LEU A 145 43.86 16.30 1.63
C LEU A 145 43.63 15.41 0.41
N LYS A 146 44.75 14.78 -0.05
CA LYS A 146 44.60 13.78 -1.12
C LYS A 146 43.70 12.63 -0.72
N GLU A 147 43.89 12.07 0.48
CA GLU A 147 43.03 11.01 1.01
C GLU A 147 41.57 11.43 1.11
N ARG A 148 41.28 12.69 1.51
CA ARG A 148 39.93 13.23 1.51
C ARG A 148 39.33 13.42 0.13
N VAL A 149 40.10 14.00 -0.78
CA VAL A 149 39.70 14.16 -2.18
C VAL A 149 39.43 12.82 -2.83
N ASP A 150 40.35 11.85 -2.57
CA ASP A 150 40.17 10.48 -3.06
C ASP A 150 38.96 9.79 -2.43
N GLU A 151 38.66 10.12 -1.16
CA GLU A 151 37.46 9.61 -0.48
C GLU A 151 36.15 10.28 -0.97
N GLU A 152 36.18 11.59 -1.19
CA GLU A 152 35.05 12.30 -1.80
C GLU A 152 34.81 11.83 -3.23
N LEU A 153 35.87 11.67 -4.03
CA LEU A 153 35.77 11.13 -5.38
C LEU A 153 35.23 9.68 -5.38
N ARG A 154 35.65 8.88 -4.39
CA ARG A 154 35.08 7.51 -4.23
C ARG A 154 33.61 7.56 -3.86
N ARG A 155 33.21 8.49 -2.97
CA ARG A 155 31.79 8.67 -2.60
C ARG A 155 30.97 9.17 -3.77
N GLU A 156 31.49 10.11 -4.54
CA GLU A 156 30.84 10.62 -5.74
C GLU A 156 30.70 9.51 -6.80
N ASN A 157 31.78 8.77 -7.08
CA ASN A 157 31.73 7.63 -7.98
C ASN A 157 30.78 6.52 -7.50
N GLU A 158 30.71 6.28 -6.19
CA GLU A 158 29.77 5.31 -5.63
C GLU A 158 28.33 5.80 -5.72
N LEU A 159 28.09 7.10 -5.49
CA LEU A 159 26.77 7.73 -5.67
C LEU A 159 26.35 7.67 -7.13
N ASP A 160 27.23 7.99 -8.06
CA ASP A 160 26.99 7.89 -9.49
C ASP A 160 26.69 6.45 -9.91
N ARG A 161 27.44 5.48 -9.35
CA ARG A 161 27.21 4.06 -9.58
C ARG A 161 25.82 3.64 -9.09
N LEU A 162 25.44 4.04 -7.87
CA LEU A 162 24.13 3.76 -7.28
C LEU A 162 23.02 4.40 -8.11
N THR A 163 23.21 5.67 -8.52
CA THR A 163 22.24 6.38 -9.37
C THR A 163 22.09 5.70 -10.73
N GLN A 164 23.18 5.27 -11.36
CA GLN A 164 23.13 4.52 -12.61
C GLN A 164 22.46 3.16 -12.44
N GLU A 165 22.72 2.50 -11.31
CA GLU A 165 22.07 1.22 -10.99
C GLU A 165 20.56 1.39 -10.76
N GLU A 166 20.15 2.46 -10.07
CA GLU A 166 18.75 2.82 -9.89
C GLU A 166 18.05 3.13 -11.21
N ILE A 167 18.71 3.92 -12.09
CA ILE A 167 18.21 4.19 -13.44
C ILE A 167 18.10 2.89 -14.27
N ARG A 168 19.09 1.99 -14.18
CA ARG A 168 19.02 0.70 -14.86
C ARG A 168 17.88 -0.17 -14.33
N ASN A 169 17.69 -0.20 -13.01
CA ASN A 169 16.61 -0.94 -12.38
C ASN A 169 15.26 -0.37 -12.79
N GLN A 170 15.12 0.97 -12.79
CA GLN A 170 13.89 1.63 -13.26
C GLN A 170 13.61 1.34 -14.74
N ASN A 171 14.64 1.34 -15.59
CA ASN A 171 14.48 0.98 -17.00
C ASN A 171 14.06 -0.48 -17.19
N LYS A 172 14.63 -1.42 -16.40
CA LYS A 172 14.17 -2.82 -16.39
C LYS A 172 12.70 -2.94 -15.96
N ILE A 173 12.33 -2.26 -14.88
CA ILE A 173 10.93 -2.22 -14.42
C ILE A 173 10.03 -1.71 -15.55
N ASN A 174 10.38 -0.62 -16.19
CA ASN A 174 9.61 -0.02 -17.28
C ASN A 174 9.50 -0.98 -18.49
N GLU A 175 10.55 -1.71 -18.82
CA GLU A 175 10.54 -2.71 -19.90
C GLU A 175 9.61 -3.88 -19.56
N ILE A 176 9.71 -4.41 -18.35
CA ILE A 176 8.81 -5.47 -17.86
C ILE A 176 7.36 -4.98 -17.85
N VAL A 177 7.09 -3.78 -17.33
CA VAL A 177 5.76 -3.18 -17.33
C VAL A 177 5.19 -3.05 -18.73
N ARG A 178 6.00 -2.62 -19.72
CA ARG A 178 5.56 -2.60 -21.13
C ARG A 178 5.20 -4.00 -21.63
N GLY A 179 6.03 -5.00 -21.30
CA GLY A 179 5.73 -6.40 -21.62
C GLY A 179 4.43 -6.90 -20.98
N LEU A 180 4.15 -6.52 -19.73
CA LEU A 180 2.90 -6.84 -19.04
C LEU A 180 1.69 -6.17 -19.70
N VAL A 181 1.80 -4.90 -20.07
CA VAL A 181 0.74 -4.17 -20.78
C VAL A 181 0.39 -4.89 -22.08
N VAL A 182 1.40 -5.24 -22.89
CA VAL A 182 1.17 -6.01 -24.14
C VAL A 182 0.52 -7.37 -23.85
N TYR A 183 0.98 -8.05 -22.80
CA TYR A 183 0.41 -9.35 -22.42
C TYR A 183 -1.08 -9.23 -22.02
N ILE A 184 -1.42 -8.25 -21.17
CA ILE A 184 -2.80 -8.01 -20.75
C ILE A 184 -3.65 -7.57 -21.96
N SER A 185 -3.15 -6.68 -22.82
CA SER A 185 -3.87 -6.25 -24.03
C SER A 185 -4.17 -7.41 -24.99
N ASN A 186 -3.26 -8.37 -25.10
CA ASN A 186 -3.50 -9.58 -25.89
C ASN A 186 -4.60 -10.45 -25.27
N LEU A 187 -4.61 -10.60 -23.93
CA LEU A 187 -5.67 -11.30 -23.22
C LEU A 187 -7.03 -10.59 -23.41
N GLU A 188 -7.04 -9.24 -23.33
CA GLU A 188 -8.26 -8.44 -23.55
C GLU A 188 -8.80 -8.58 -24.97
N SER A 189 -7.92 -8.59 -25.98
CA SER A 189 -8.32 -8.73 -27.39
C SER A 189 -8.88 -10.13 -27.69
N GLU A 190 -8.43 -11.16 -26.98
CA GLU A 190 -8.87 -12.53 -27.18
C GLU A 190 -10.23 -12.83 -26.53
N TYR A 191 -10.53 -12.19 -25.38
CA TYR A 191 -11.65 -12.60 -24.53
C TYR A 191 -12.69 -11.53 -24.21
N GLY A 192 -12.47 -10.26 -24.56
CA GLY A 192 -13.43 -9.18 -24.35
C GLY A 192 -13.82 -8.92 -22.88
N GLU A 193 -14.98 -8.33 -22.66
CA GLU A 193 -15.57 -8.17 -21.33
C GLU A 193 -16.35 -9.44 -20.94
N LEU A 194 -16.01 -10.00 -19.78
CA LEU A 194 -16.63 -11.22 -19.24
C LEU A 194 -17.94 -10.87 -18.51
N LEU A 195 -19.07 -11.03 -19.16
CA LEU A 195 -20.36 -10.54 -18.69
C LEU A 195 -21.34 -11.61 -18.21
N ASN A 196 -21.09 -12.94 -18.46
CA ASN A 196 -22.06 -13.98 -18.14
C ASN A 196 -21.48 -15.19 -17.39
N ILE A 197 -22.37 -16.09 -16.94
CA ILE A 197 -22.02 -17.24 -16.07
C ILE A 197 -21.16 -18.29 -16.80
N ASP A 198 -21.39 -18.51 -18.09
CA ASP A 198 -20.63 -19.49 -18.89
C ASP A 198 -19.16 -19.03 -19.00
N GLU A 199 -18.93 -17.73 -19.06
CA GLU A 199 -17.60 -17.14 -19.05
C GLU A 199 -16.90 -17.33 -17.71
N LEU A 200 -17.63 -17.37 -16.58
CA LEU A 200 -17.04 -17.60 -15.26
C LEU A 200 -16.38 -18.98 -15.17
N GLU A 201 -16.98 -20.03 -15.76
CA GLU A 201 -16.38 -21.35 -15.81
C GLU A 201 -15.06 -21.34 -16.60
N HIS A 202 -15.04 -20.62 -17.73
CA HIS A 202 -13.84 -20.40 -18.53
C HIS A 202 -12.76 -19.65 -17.74
N VAL A 203 -13.14 -18.56 -17.04
CA VAL A 203 -12.25 -17.78 -16.17
C VAL A 203 -11.60 -18.65 -15.11
N LEU A 204 -12.39 -19.43 -14.39
CA LEU A 204 -11.89 -20.28 -13.32
C LEU A 204 -10.90 -21.33 -13.85
N SER A 205 -11.16 -21.91 -15.02
CA SER A 205 -10.32 -22.94 -15.62
C SER A 205 -9.04 -22.38 -16.23
N ASN A 206 -9.15 -21.32 -17.02
CA ASN A 206 -8.05 -20.85 -17.86
C ASN A 206 -7.22 -19.77 -17.19
N TYR A 207 -7.80 -18.94 -16.34
CA TYR A 207 -7.07 -17.85 -15.71
C TYR A 207 -6.75 -18.14 -14.24
N ILE A 208 -7.74 -18.45 -13.42
CA ILE A 208 -7.51 -18.66 -11.99
C ILE A 208 -6.73 -19.95 -11.75
N LYS A 209 -7.17 -21.08 -12.28
CA LYS A 209 -6.47 -22.37 -12.13
C LYS A 209 -5.04 -22.28 -12.70
N ASN A 210 -4.93 -21.90 -13.98
CA ASN A 210 -3.63 -21.88 -14.65
C ASN A 210 -2.70 -20.80 -14.05
N GLY A 211 -3.26 -19.67 -13.62
CA GLY A 211 -2.50 -18.64 -12.93
C GLY A 211 -1.97 -19.12 -11.58
N ILE A 212 -2.78 -19.80 -10.77
CA ILE A 212 -2.32 -20.35 -9.47
C ILE A 212 -1.27 -21.45 -9.70
N ILE A 213 -1.50 -22.36 -10.63
CA ILE A 213 -0.55 -23.43 -10.95
C ILE A 213 0.75 -22.83 -11.50
N GLY A 214 0.67 -21.91 -12.46
CA GLY A 214 1.84 -21.24 -13.01
C GLY A 214 2.64 -20.51 -11.93
N LEU A 215 1.97 -19.79 -11.03
CA LEU A 215 2.60 -19.10 -9.91
C LEU A 215 3.35 -20.07 -8.98
N LEU A 216 2.80 -21.27 -8.73
CA LEU A 216 3.44 -22.31 -7.96
C LEU A 216 4.79 -22.74 -8.57
N PHE A 217 4.85 -22.83 -9.92
CA PHE A 217 6.08 -23.21 -10.61
C PHE A 217 7.06 -22.04 -10.81
N GLU A 218 6.55 -20.80 -10.97
CA GLU A 218 7.37 -19.59 -11.07
C GLU A 218 8.03 -19.21 -9.74
N CYS A 219 7.44 -19.55 -8.59
CA CYS A 219 8.04 -19.31 -7.29
C CYS A 219 9.12 -20.36 -6.98
N GLU A 220 10.33 -19.91 -6.64
CA GLU A 220 11.41 -20.80 -6.21
C GLU A 220 11.09 -21.44 -4.86
N MET A 221 10.67 -20.65 -3.90
CA MET A 221 10.34 -21.09 -2.54
C MET A 221 8.83 -21.26 -2.37
N PRO A 222 8.37 -22.37 -1.75
CA PRO A 222 6.93 -22.57 -1.47
C PRO A 222 6.32 -21.44 -0.62
N GLY A 223 7.14 -20.84 0.27
CA GLY A 223 6.72 -19.70 1.09
C GLY A 223 6.28 -18.49 0.28
N ASP A 224 7.00 -18.19 -0.80
CA ASP A 224 6.70 -17.06 -1.69
C ASP A 224 5.39 -17.26 -2.45
N PHE A 225 5.11 -18.48 -2.87
CA PHE A 225 3.86 -18.84 -3.51
C PHE A 225 2.66 -18.53 -2.60
N TYR A 226 2.68 -19.04 -1.37
CA TYR A 226 1.58 -18.80 -0.43
C TYR A 226 1.50 -17.33 -0.01
N SER A 227 2.64 -16.68 0.22
CA SER A 227 2.67 -15.25 0.55
C SER A 227 2.05 -14.38 -0.56
N ASN A 228 2.31 -14.71 -1.82
CA ASN A 228 1.70 -14.00 -2.96
C ASN A 228 0.20 -14.24 -3.03
N LEU A 229 -0.27 -15.47 -2.80
CA LEU A 229 -1.70 -15.78 -2.75
C LEU A 229 -2.39 -15.08 -1.56
N GLU A 230 -1.75 -15.01 -0.38
CA GLU A 230 -2.25 -14.27 0.77
C GLU A 230 -2.45 -12.79 0.42
N LYS A 231 -1.48 -12.14 -0.23
CA LYS A 231 -1.60 -10.74 -0.68
C LYS A 231 -2.76 -10.54 -1.67
N ILE A 232 -2.95 -11.46 -2.61
CA ILE A 232 -4.08 -11.41 -3.57
C ILE A 232 -5.40 -11.58 -2.82
N SER A 233 -5.49 -12.54 -1.90
CA SER A 233 -6.68 -12.78 -1.07
C SER A 233 -7.02 -11.56 -0.20
N ASP A 234 -6.01 -10.92 0.39
CA ASP A 234 -6.17 -9.71 1.20
C ASP A 234 -6.67 -8.53 0.35
N LEU A 235 -6.14 -8.36 -0.85
CA LEU A 235 -6.62 -7.35 -1.80
C LEU A 235 -8.09 -7.56 -2.15
N ILE A 236 -8.47 -8.79 -2.54
CA ILE A 236 -9.87 -9.13 -2.82
C ILE A 236 -10.72 -8.91 -1.57
N GLY A 237 -10.23 -9.29 -0.39
CA GLY A 237 -10.91 -9.06 0.89
C GLY A 237 -11.12 -7.58 1.21
N CYS A 238 -10.19 -6.70 0.82
CA CYS A 238 -10.36 -5.25 0.93
C CYS A 238 -11.45 -4.74 -0.02
N ILE A 239 -11.46 -5.19 -1.27
CA ILE A 239 -12.48 -4.84 -2.27
C ILE A 239 -13.86 -5.28 -1.81
N LEU A 240 -14.00 -6.52 -1.32
CA LEU A 240 -15.27 -7.07 -0.84
C LEU A 240 -15.83 -6.32 0.38
N ARG A 241 -14.96 -5.74 1.22
CA ARG A 241 -15.39 -4.95 2.39
C ARG A 241 -15.82 -3.54 2.04
N ASP A 242 -15.19 -2.93 1.06
CA ASP A 242 -15.49 -1.58 0.58
C ASP A 242 -15.32 -1.54 -0.94
N PRO A 243 -16.32 -2.04 -1.69
CA PRO A 243 -16.26 -2.06 -3.16
C PRO A 243 -16.11 -0.67 -3.77
N SER A 244 -16.64 0.36 -3.09
CA SER A 244 -16.58 1.74 -3.56
C SER A 244 -15.21 2.42 -3.38
N ASP A 245 -14.25 1.79 -2.66
CA ASP A 245 -12.93 2.36 -2.49
C ASP A 245 -12.02 2.04 -3.69
N ILE A 246 -11.88 3.02 -4.55
CA ILE A 246 -11.08 2.94 -5.78
C ILE A 246 -9.60 2.60 -5.49
N LYS A 247 -9.08 2.93 -4.31
CA LYS A 247 -7.68 2.66 -3.94
C LYS A 247 -7.30 1.18 -4.01
N PHE A 248 -8.26 0.28 -3.78
CA PHE A 248 -8.04 -1.16 -3.88
C PHE A 248 -8.28 -1.70 -5.29
N ARG A 249 -8.94 -0.92 -6.15
CA ARG A 249 -9.31 -1.31 -7.50
C ARG A 249 -8.43 -0.72 -8.59
N LEU A 250 -7.56 0.23 -8.25
CA LEU A 250 -6.61 0.86 -9.17
C LEU A 250 -5.19 0.52 -8.75
N ILE A 251 -4.47 -0.20 -9.59
CA ILE A 251 -3.10 -0.66 -9.33
C ILE A 251 -2.17 -0.07 -10.37
N ARG A 252 -1.13 0.65 -9.91
CA ARG A 252 -0.03 1.08 -10.77
C ARG A 252 0.95 -0.08 -10.94
N LEU A 253 1.20 -0.49 -12.19
CA LEU A 253 2.06 -1.64 -12.50
C LEU A 253 3.52 -1.43 -12.10
N SER A 254 3.99 -0.17 -12.09
CA SER A 254 5.33 0.22 -11.63
C SER A 254 5.43 0.48 -10.13
N ASN A 255 4.37 0.22 -9.34
CA ASN A 255 4.44 0.34 -7.88
C ASN A 255 5.38 -0.71 -7.31
N ASP A 256 6.38 -0.30 -6.50
CA ASP A 256 7.43 -1.19 -5.98
C ASP A 256 6.85 -2.41 -5.24
N SER A 257 5.86 -2.21 -4.40
CA SER A 257 5.23 -3.30 -3.64
C SER A 257 4.49 -4.29 -4.54
N PHE A 258 3.80 -3.80 -5.56
CA PHE A 258 3.14 -4.64 -6.56
C PHE A 258 4.17 -5.34 -7.44
N PHE A 259 5.15 -4.59 -7.95
CA PHE A 259 6.16 -5.10 -8.85
C PHE A 259 6.99 -6.21 -8.21
N GLN A 260 7.51 -6.00 -6.99
CA GLN A 260 8.28 -7.02 -6.25
C GLN A 260 7.49 -8.30 -5.97
N SER A 261 6.19 -8.17 -5.73
CA SER A 261 5.34 -9.33 -5.42
C SER A 261 4.86 -10.05 -6.68
N PHE A 262 4.52 -9.32 -7.73
CA PHE A 262 3.75 -9.84 -8.87
C PHE A 262 4.33 -9.48 -10.24
N GLY A 263 5.09 -8.39 -10.38
CA GLY A 263 5.48 -7.82 -11.68
C GLY A 263 6.34 -8.72 -12.55
N GLU A 264 7.18 -9.56 -11.96
CA GLU A 264 8.01 -10.51 -12.71
C GLU A 264 7.31 -11.83 -13.02
N LYS A 265 6.12 -12.06 -12.46
CA LYS A 265 5.40 -13.33 -12.55
C LYS A 265 4.17 -13.20 -13.45
N LYS A 266 4.27 -13.66 -14.69
CA LYS A 266 3.15 -13.65 -15.65
C LYS A 266 1.90 -14.35 -15.12
N SER A 267 2.09 -15.41 -14.36
CA SER A 267 0.99 -16.17 -13.76
C SER A 267 0.21 -15.37 -12.71
N SER A 268 0.86 -14.47 -11.97
CA SER A 268 0.17 -13.52 -11.09
C SER A 268 -0.75 -12.59 -11.89
N ILE A 269 -0.24 -12.04 -12.99
CA ILE A 269 -1.03 -11.18 -13.88
C ILE A 269 -2.24 -11.93 -14.46
N LEU A 270 -2.06 -13.20 -14.79
CA LEU A 270 -3.16 -14.06 -15.24
C LEU A 270 -4.26 -14.19 -14.18
N ILE A 271 -3.89 -14.29 -12.89
CA ILE A 271 -4.85 -14.29 -11.78
C ILE A 271 -5.57 -12.94 -11.70
N PHE A 272 -4.85 -11.81 -11.76
CA PHE A 272 -5.46 -10.48 -11.75
C PHE A 272 -6.42 -10.27 -12.92
N PHE A 273 -6.05 -10.75 -14.11
CA PHE A 273 -6.93 -10.74 -15.28
C PHE A 273 -8.20 -11.58 -15.05
N GLY A 274 -8.06 -12.78 -14.45
CA GLY A 274 -9.17 -13.63 -14.05
C GLY A 274 -10.08 -13.03 -13.00
N ILE A 275 -9.55 -12.26 -12.05
CA ILE A 275 -10.33 -11.47 -11.08
C ILE A 275 -11.16 -10.40 -11.81
N GLY A 276 -10.67 -9.87 -12.93
CA GLY A 276 -11.34 -8.87 -13.76
C GLY A 276 -10.59 -7.55 -13.89
N PHE A 277 -9.33 -7.50 -13.45
CA PHE A 277 -8.50 -6.32 -13.69
C PHE A 277 -8.21 -6.17 -15.18
N ARG A 278 -8.32 -4.95 -15.69
CA ARG A 278 -8.10 -4.57 -17.09
C ARG A 278 -7.22 -3.33 -17.16
N ILE A 279 -6.56 -3.14 -18.31
CA ILE A 279 -5.81 -1.90 -18.54
C ILE A 279 -6.78 -0.72 -18.56
N ILE A 280 -6.37 0.34 -17.89
CA ILE A 280 -7.12 1.59 -17.83
C ILE A 280 -6.80 2.47 -19.06
N THR A 281 -7.83 3.06 -19.67
CA THR A 281 -7.65 4.09 -20.70
C THR A 281 -7.16 5.41 -20.10
N ASN A 282 -6.70 6.34 -20.96
CA ASN A 282 -6.27 7.65 -20.50
C ASN A 282 -7.43 8.50 -19.96
N GLU A 283 -8.63 8.32 -20.51
CA GLU A 283 -9.86 8.97 -20.09
C GLU A 283 -10.28 8.48 -18.71
N GLU A 284 -10.41 7.17 -18.53
CA GLU A 284 -10.73 6.55 -17.23
C GLU A 284 -9.72 6.92 -16.16
N ARG A 285 -8.42 6.99 -16.52
CA ARG A 285 -7.38 7.39 -15.58
C ARG A 285 -7.61 8.79 -15.03
N LYS A 286 -7.98 9.76 -15.87
CA LYS A 286 -8.30 11.13 -15.44
C LYS A 286 -9.50 11.13 -14.49
N GLU A 287 -10.56 10.41 -14.85
CA GLU A 287 -11.77 10.31 -14.04
C GLU A 287 -11.47 9.70 -12.65
N TYR A 288 -10.72 8.59 -12.58
CA TYR A 288 -10.33 7.98 -11.30
C TYR A 288 -9.50 8.92 -10.42
N TYR A 289 -8.63 9.73 -11.04
CA TYR A 289 -7.83 10.70 -10.30
C TYR A 289 -8.64 11.89 -9.81
N GLU A 290 -9.61 12.34 -10.57
CA GLU A 290 -10.55 13.38 -10.13
C GLU A 290 -11.35 12.89 -8.91
N ILE A 291 -11.83 11.66 -8.94
CA ILE A 291 -12.51 11.04 -7.80
C ILE A 291 -11.58 10.88 -6.59
N LEU A 292 -10.34 10.43 -6.78
CA LEU A 292 -9.38 10.30 -5.69
C LEU A 292 -8.99 11.65 -5.09
N SER A 293 -8.77 12.67 -5.92
CA SER A 293 -8.40 14.01 -5.44
C SER A 293 -9.53 14.71 -4.72
N SER A 294 -10.79 14.45 -5.11
CA SER A 294 -11.96 14.97 -4.39
C SER A 294 -12.11 14.38 -2.98
N LYS A 295 -11.59 13.15 -2.77
CA LYS A 295 -11.63 12.46 -1.47
C LYS A 295 -10.40 12.75 -0.59
N ASP A 296 -9.28 13.15 -1.19
CA ASP A 296 -8.03 13.40 -0.48
C ASP A 296 -7.27 14.55 -1.17
N SER A 297 -7.34 15.74 -0.57
CA SER A 297 -6.74 16.99 -1.08
C SER A 297 -5.20 16.93 -1.22
N ASN A 298 -4.54 15.90 -0.68
CA ASN A 298 -3.10 15.70 -0.80
C ASN A 298 -2.68 14.99 -2.09
N ILE A 299 -3.65 14.47 -2.86
CA ILE A 299 -3.35 13.84 -4.16
C ILE A 299 -3.21 14.93 -5.20
N ASN A 300 -1.95 15.25 -5.53
CA ASN A 300 -1.66 16.26 -6.55
C ASN A 300 -1.77 15.63 -7.95
N ILE A 301 -2.81 16.02 -8.69
CA ILE A 301 -3.09 15.56 -10.08
C ILE A 301 -1.92 15.86 -11.02
N SER A 302 -1.14 16.93 -10.76
CA SER A 302 0.02 17.30 -11.60
C SER A 302 1.20 16.31 -11.53
N ARG A 303 1.20 15.41 -10.55
CA ARG A 303 2.22 14.33 -10.41
C ARG A 303 1.85 13.04 -11.16
N LEU A 304 0.78 13.06 -11.91
CA LEU A 304 0.45 11.97 -12.81
C LEU A 304 1.53 11.85 -13.88
N ASN A 305 2.37 10.87 -13.70
CA ASN A 305 3.29 10.49 -14.75
C ASN A 305 2.45 9.86 -15.87
N THR A 306 2.28 10.58 -17.00
CA THR A 306 1.52 10.10 -18.15
C THR A 306 2.10 8.83 -18.77
N SER A 307 3.33 8.47 -18.38
CA SER A 307 4.01 7.26 -18.82
C SER A 307 3.68 6.02 -17.97
N ASP A 308 3.06 6.17 -16.79
CA ASP A 308 2.73 5.04 -15.93
C ASP A 308 1.54 4.25 -16.47
N SER A 309 1.65 2.94 -16.39
CA SER A 309 0.57 2.00 -16.77
C SER A 309 -0.17 1.52 -15.53
N TYR A 310 -1.49 1.46 -15.63
CA TYR A 310 -2.38 1.03 -14.54
C TYR A 310 -3.31 -0.07 -15.02
N ILE A 311 -3.70 -0.92 -14.07
CA ILE A 311 -4.82 -1.83 -14.24
C ILE A 311 -5.93 -1.47 -13.24
N THR A 312 -7.17 -1.62 -13.65
CA THR A 312 -8.34 -1.33 -12.81
C THR A 312 -9.32 -2.49 -12.80
N LEU A 313 -9.98 -2.67 -11.66
CA LEU A 313 -11.15 -3.51 -11.53
C LEU A 313 -12.39 -2.61 -11.55
N ARG A 314 -13.10 -2.64 -12.68
CA ARG A 314 -14.33 -1.85 -12.85
C ARG A 314 -15.45 -2.46 -12.00
N GLU A 315 -16.14 -1.60 -11.27
CA GLU A 315 -17.33 -1.98 -10.51
C GLU A 315 -18.57 -1.63 -11.32
N PRO A 316 -19.48 -2.58 -11.58
CA PRO A 316 -20.76 -2.28 -12.17
C PRO A 316 -21.55 -1.32 -11.26
N ASP A 317 -22.35 -0.44 -11.84
CA ASP A 317 -23.17 0.48 -11.06
C ASP A 317 -24.21 -0.31 -10.23
N PRO A 318 -24.18 -0.22 -8.89
CA PRO A 318 -25.10 -0.97 -8.05
C PRO A 318 -26.57 -0.51 -8.14
N ILE A 319 -26.84 0.65 -8.75
CA ILE A 319 -28.18 1.18 -8.94
C ILE A 319 -28.70 0.79 -10.32
N ASP A 320 -27.94 1.12 -11.37
CA ASP A 320 -28.37 0.92 -12.75
C ASP A 320 -28.11 -0.51 -13.25
N GLN A 321 -27.13 -1.21 -12.66
CA GLN A 321 -26.68 -2.54 -13.09
C GLN A 321 -26.66 -3.55 -11.92
N TYR A 322 -27.73 -3.58 -11.11
CA TYR A 322 -27.77 -4.36 -9.87
C TYR A 322 -27.43 -5.85 -10.06
N GLU A 323 -27.99 -6.50 -11.08
CA GLU A 323 -27.73 -7.93 -11.35
C GLU A 323 -26.24 -8.17 -11.70
N SER A 324 -25.64 -7.31 -12.52
CA SER A 324 -24.24 -7.35 -12.87
C SER A 324 -23.36 -7.10 -11.65
N TRP A 325 -23.76 -6.19 -10.76
CA TRP A 325 -23.05 -5.91 -9.52
C TRP A 325 -23.08 -7.11 -8.56
N VAL A 326 -24.25 -7.75 -8.40
CA VAL A 326 -24.39 -8.98 -7.57
C VAL A 326 -23.52 -10.10 -8.14
N PHE A 327 -23.55 -10.29 -9.47
CA PHE A 327 -22.72 -11.28 -10.14
C PHE A 327 -21.21 -11.00 -9.92
N TRP A 328 -20.82 -9.75 -10.07
CA TRP A 328 -19.44 -9.32 -9.85
C TRP A 328 -18.98 -9.59 -8.41
N MET A 329 -19.80 -9.25 -7.40
CA MET A 329 -19.51 -9.54 -5.99
C MET A 329 -19.40 -11.05 -5.72
N ASN A 330 -20.33 -11.84 -6.25
CA ASN A 330 -20.32 -13.29 -6.10
C ASN A 330 -19.07 -13.92 -6.73
N ARG A 331 -18.65 -13.42 -7.90
CA ARG A 331 -17.43 -13.84 -8.57
C ARG A 331 -16.20 -13.57 -7.70
N LEU A 332 -16.07 -12.39 -7.12
CA LEU A 332 -14.97 -12.04 -6.21
C LEU A 332 -14.96 -12.94 -4.97
N HIS A 333 -16.10 -13.18 -4.36
CA HIS A 333 -16.23 -14.11 -3.24
C HIS A 333 -15.78 -15.53 -3.62
N LEU A 334 -16.22 -16.03 -4.77
CA LEU A 334 -15.87 -17.36 -5.25
C LEU A 334 -14.37 -17.50 -5.47
N ILE A 335 -13.75 -16.55 -6.19
CA ILE A 335 -12.30 -16.55 -6.45
C ILE A 335 -11.53 -16.45 -5.14
N ASN A 336 -11.95 -15.60 -4.22
CA ASN A 336 -11.30 -15.46 -2.91
C ASN A 336 -11.37 -16.75 -2.09
N ASN A 337 -12.50 -17.46 -2.15
CA ASN A 337 -12.66 -18.73 -1.47
C ASN A 337 -11.75 -19.82 -2.07
N ILE A 338 -11.64 -19.89 -3.40
CA ILE A 338 -10.70 -20.80 -4.08
C ILE A 338 -9.26 -20.51 -3.60
N ILE A 339 -8.84 -19.25 -3.62
CA ILE A 339 -7.49 -18.86 -3.17
C ILE A 339 -7.28 -19.23 -1.70
N LYS A 340 -8.25 -18.99 -0.83
CA LYS A 340 -8.17 -19.36 0.59
C LYS A 340 -8.06 -20.86 0.81
N GLU A 341 -8.78 -21.68 0.04
CA GLU A 341 -8.64 -23.14 0.12
C GLU A 341 -7.24 -23.59 -0.33
N VAL A 342 -6.70 -22.98 -1.38
CA VAL A 342 -5.32 -23.27 -1.80
C VAL A 342 -4.31 -22.85 -0.72
N ILE A 343 -4.50 -21.70 -0.07
CA ILE A 343 -3.62 -21.25 1.02
C ILE A 343 -3.62 -22.24 2.19
N LYS A 344 -4.72 -22.92 2.47
CA LYS A 344 -4.76 -23.94 3.54
C LYS A 344 -3.79 -25.09 3.30
N LEU A 345 -3.43 -25.37 2.06
CA LEU A 345 -2.43 -26.39 1.72
C LEU A 345 -1.03 -26.08 2.28
N LYS A 346 -0.76 -24.83 2.66
CA LYS A 346 0.50 -24.39 3.32
C LYS A 346 0.84 -25.22 4.56
N TYR A 347 -0.16 -25.73 5.26
CA TYR A 347 0.02 -26.48 6.50
C TYR A 347 0.42 -27.94 6.31
N ASP A 348 0.33 -28.45 5.07
CA ASP A 348 0.76 -29.81 4.73
C ASP A 348 2.22 -29.80 4.24
N LYS A 349 3.12 -30.17 5.15
CA LYS A 349 4.58 -30.10 4.94
C LYS A 349 5.13 -31.09 3.89
N ASN A 350 4.31 -32.05 3.44
CA ASN A 350 4.75 -33.14 2.55
C ASN A 350 4.31 -32.95 1.09
N LEU A 351 3.78 -31.77 0.72
CA LEU A 351 3.29 -31.52 -0.63
C LEU A 351 4.43 -31.16 -1.59
N SER A 352 4.64 -31.99 -2.61
CA SER A 352 5.43 -31.58 -3.78
C SER A 352 4.65 -30.58 -4.63
N LYS A 353 5.35 -29.85 -5.53
CA LYS A 353 4.69 -28.92 -6.47
C LYS A 353 3.67 -29.64 -7.37
N GLU A 354 3.98 -30.85 -7.81
CA GLU A 354 3.10 -31.65 -8.67
C GLU A 354 1.82 -32.08 -7.93
N LEU A 355 1.96 -32.47 -6.66
CA LEU A 355 0.80 -32.84 -5.85
C LEU A 355 -0.04 -31.61 -5.52
N THR A 356 0.59 -30.50 -5.17
CA THR A 356 -0.09 -29.21 -4.94
C THR A 356 -0.86 -28.79 -6.20
N SER A 357 -0.25 -28.90 -7.39
CA SER A 357 -0.92 -28.59 -8.67
C SER A 357 -2.21 -29.41 -8.86
N LYS A 358 -2.15 -30.72 -8.62
CA LYS A 358 -3.33 -31.59 -8.69
C LYS A 358 -4.41 -31.22 -7.67
N LEU A 359 -4.01 -30.85 -6.46
CA LEU A 359 -4.96 -30.39 -5.44
C LEU A 359 -5.62 -29.07 -5.83
N VAL A 360 -4.89 -28.14 -6.41
CA VAL A 360 -5.43 -26.89 -6.97
C VAL A 360 -6.46 -27.19 -8.06
N GLU A 361 -6.17 -28.13 -8.97
CA GLU A 361 -7.13 -28.56 -10.00
C GLU A 361 -8.41 -29.11 -9.37
N ASN A 362 -8.28 -29.99 -8.38
CA ASN A 362 -9.43 -30.59 -7.68
C ASN A 362 -10.27 -29.52 -6.97
N ILE A 363 -9.63 -28.59 -6.26
CA ILE A 363 -10.32 -27.47 -5.60
C ILE A 363 -11.13 -26.67 -6.63
N VAL A 364 -10.53 -26.29 -7.76
CA VAL A 364 -11.25 -25.51 -8.78
C VAL A 364 -12.39 -26.30 -9.40
N ILE A 365 -12.22 -27.61 -9.64
CA ILE A 365 -13.26 -28.50 -10.17
C ILE A 365 -14.44 -28.59 -9.17
N GLU A 366 -14.16 -28.75 -7.89
CA GLU A 366 -15.18 -28.80 -6.84
C GLU A 366 -16.02 -27.52 -6.80
N PHE A 367 -15.36 -26.36 -6.81
CA PHE A 367 -16.06 -25.06 -6.85
C PHE A 367 -16.89 -24.89 -8.12
N LYS A 368 -16.42 -25.36 -9.28
CA LYS A 368 -17.18 -25.35 -10.54
C LYS A 368 -18.43 -26.23 -10.48
N ASN A 369 -18.32 -27.42 -9.90
CA ASN A 369 -19.45 -28.34 -9.78
C ASN A 369 -20.50 -27.77 -8.82
N ASN A 370 -20.10 -27.21 -7.69
CA ASN A 370 -20.98 -26.54 -6.75
C ASN A 370 -21.70 -25.33 -7.37
N LEU A 371 -21.02 -24.60 -8.29
CA LEU A 371 -21.62 -23.49 -9.03
C LEU A 371 -22.72 -24.01 -9.97
N LYS A 372 -22.46 -25.08 -10.74
CA LYS A 372 -23.43 -25.68 -11.64
C LYS A 372 -24.68 -26.21 -10.92
N GLU A 373 -24.51 -26.84 -9.77
CA GLU A 373 -25.60 -27.32 -8.93
C GLU A 373 -26.52 -26.19 -8.46
N ARG A 374 -25.95 -25.06 -8.00
CA ARG A 374 -26.72 -23.88 -7.60
C ARG A 374 -27.56 -23.30 -8.74
N ILE A 375 -26.94 -23.15 -9.92
CA ILE A 375 -27.62 -22.64 -11.11
C ILE A 375 -28.77 -23.56 -11.53
N CYS A 376 -28.57 -24.88 -11.47
CA CYS A 376 -29.60 -25.87 -11.76
C CYS A 376 -30.78 -25.81 -10.76
N CYS A 377 -30.51 -25.55 -9.49
CA CYS A 377 -31.56 -25.39 -8.47
C CYS A 377 -32.37 -24.10 -8.69
N GLU A 378 -31.73 -22.97 -8.93
CA GLU A 378 -32.40 -21.69 -9.20
C GLU A 378 -33.27 -21.72 -10.47
N ASN A 379 -32.81 -22.41 -11.53
CA ASN A 379 -33.58 -22.58 -12.75
C ASN A 379 -34.79 -23.50 -12.57
N LYS A 380 -34.73 -24.50 -11.69
CA LYS A 380 -35.87 -25.34 -11.33
C LYS A 380 -36.91 -24.60 -10.51
N GLU A 381 -36.48 -23.72 -9.61
CA GLU A 381 -37.41 -22.87 -8.83
C GLU A 381 -38.14 -21.86 -9.73
N LYS A 382 -37.44 -21.24 -10.70
CA LYS A 382 -38.03 -20.32 -11.68
C LYS A 382 -38.98 -21.01 -12.70
N SER A 383 -38.81 -22.29 -12.93
CA SER A 383 -39.68 -23.07 -13.84
C SER A 383 -40.94 -23.65 -13.15
N ASN A 384 -41.01 -23.56 -11.84
CA ASN A 384 -42.14 -24.00 -11.02
C ASN A 384 -43.05 -22.84 -10.51
N VAL A 385 -42.77 -21.61 -10.95
CA VAL A 385 -43.57 -20.40 -10.74
C VAL A 385 -44.18 -19.95 -12.06
#